data_1f7cf98f2951528450dd5c1f14074961
#
_entry.id   1f7cf98f2951528450dd5c1f14074961
#
_cell.length_a   1.000
_cell.length_b   1.000
_cell.length_c   1.000
_cell.angle_alpha   90.00
_cell.angle_beta   90.00
_cell.angle_gamma   90.00
#
_symmetry.space_group_name_H-M   'P 1'
#
loop_
_entity.id
_entity.type
_entity.pdbx_description
1 polymer ?
#
loop_
_entity_poly.entity_id
_entity_poly.type
_entity_poly.pdbx_seq_one_letter_code
_entity_poly.pdbx_strand_id
1 'polypeptide(L)'
;MTIARPACTDPVILNQWHVISALDEIAAGVVNDTLLLDERVSFTATPDGECLVWRSSPSLPAGAPVDPVRLKGAQALPAKPEYGYLWTSLGDPPADLFPLPEYHHPRRRNMNAGTVGVATSAPRAVENFLDLAHFPYVHEGSLGVLPHTEVVEYDVEIRDGEVHATKCDMLVPKVGVNFDAPVVMRYRYRVPHPYCVMLYYDSLPDPSVEDICAIWVQPLSADRVRAHNYMGVIDDTSTDNEIKSYQLLIFAQDKPILENQHPKLLPLDPRAETPIRADRSAIAYRRWLADLGVTYGVVPAPVRA
;
A
#
# COMPACT_ATOMS: atom_id res chain seq x y z
N MET A 1 1.22 30.89 5.93
CA MET A 1 0.20 30.78 4.87
C MET A 1 0.40 29.44 4.19
N THR A 2 -0.49 28.47 4.42
CA THR A 2 -0.46 27.20 3.70
C THR A 2 -1.05 27.48 2.32
N ILE A 3 -0.24 27.44 1.28
CA ILE A 3 -0.73 27.53 -0.11
C ILE A 3 -1.65 26.33 -0.30
N ALA A 4 -2.94 26.57 -0.58
CA ALA A 4 -3.85 25.49 -0.92
C ALA A 4 -3.31 24.80 -2.20
N ARG A 5 -2.99 23.52 -2.11
CA ARG A 5 -2.59 22.74 -3.28
C ARG A 5 -3.83 22.51 -4.14
N PRO A 6 -3.69 22.50 -5.47
CA PRO A 6 -4.80 22.14 -6.33
C PRO A 6 -5.21 20.69 -6.07
N ALA A 7 -6.51 20.43 -6.08
CA ALA A 7 -7.05 19.08 -6.00
C ALA A 7 -6.51 18.21 -7.15
N CYS A 8 -6.47 16.90 -6.94
CA CYS A 8 -6.10 15.94 -7.99
C CYS A 8 -7.01 16.11 -9.22
N THR A 9 -6.42 16.13 -10.41
CA THR A 9 -7.13 16.19 -11.70
C THR A 9 -6.83 14.97 -12.56
N ASP A 10 -6.13 13.98 -12.04
CA ASP A 10 -5.78 12.74 -12.74
C ASP A 10 -7.00 11.82 -12.82
N PRO A 11 -7.61 11.62 -14.01
CA PRO A 11 -8.81 10.80 -14.14
C PRO A 11 -8.54 9.32 -13.86
N VAL A 12 -7.31 8.84 -14.12
CA VAL A 12 -6.93 7.44 -13.83
C VAL A 12 -7.00 7.19 -12.34
N ILE A 13 -6.43 8.09 -11.55
CA ILE A 13 -6.35 7.94 -10.09
C ILE A 13 -7.67 8.30 -9.42
N LEU A 14 -8.39 9.34 -9.86
CA LEU A 14 -9.70 9.70 -9.31
C LEU A 14 -10.72 8.56 -9.40
N ASN A 15 -10.65 7.75 -10.48
CA ASN A 15 -11.56 6.64 -10.73
C ASN A 15 -11.08 5.30 -10.14
N GLN A 16 -10.11 5.30 -9.23
CA GLN A 16 -9.67 4.09 -8.53
C GLN A 16 -10.31 3.97 -7.14
N TRP A 17 -10.34 2.74 -6.62
CA TRP A 17 -10.59 2.49 -5.22
C TRP A 17 -9.35 2.83 -4.39
N HIS A 18 -9.52 3.65 -3.36
CA HIS A 18 -8.46 4.02 -2.43
C HIS A 18 -8.84 3.61 -1.02
N VAL A 19 -7.91 3.00 -0.31
CA VAL A 19 -8.02 2.77 1.12
C VAL A 19 -8.04 4.09 1.87
N ILE A 20 -8.89 4.21 2.91
CA ILE A 20 -8.95 5.42 3.75
C ILE A 20 -8.81 5.13 5.24
N SER A 21 -9.09 3.90 5.66
CA SER A 21 -8.92 3.45 7.06
C SER A 21 -8.91 1.93 7.14
N ALA A 22 -8.29 1.37 8.16
CA ALA A 22 -8.59 0.02 8.58
C ALA A 22 -9.95 -0.01 9.31
N LEU A 23 -10.73 -1.08 9.15
CA LEU A 23 -12.08 -1.17 9.74
C LEU A 23 -12.03 -1.18 11.28
N ASP A 24 -10.99 -1.77 11.86
CA ASP A 24 -10.77 -1.83 13.31
C ASP A 24 -10.32 -0.50 13.93
N GLU A 25 -9.96 0.50 13.11
CA GLU A 25 -9.59 1.86 13.53
C GLU A 25 -10.77 2.86 13.44
N ILE A 26 -11.93 2.45 12.89
CA ILE A 26 -13.06 3.36 12.69
C ILE A 26 -13.85 3.51 13.99
N ALA A 27 -13.91 4.75 14.51
CA ALA A 27 -14.83 5.06 15.60
C ALA A 27 -16.27 5.07 15.09
N ALA A 28 -17.06 4.08 15.52
CA ALA A 28 -18.46 3.93 15.09
C ALA A 28 -19.36 5.06 15.61
N GLY A 29 -20.28 5.53 14.78
CA GLY A 29 -21.23 6.60 15.13
C GLY A 29 -20.61 7.99 15.28
N VAL A 30 -19.32 8.13 15.02
CA VAL A 30 -18.55 9.39 15.07
C VAL A 30 -18.07 9.75 13.67
N VAL A 31 -17.99 11.04 13.37
CA VAL A 31 -17.39 11.52 12.13
C VAL A 31 -15.89 11.36 12.20
N ASN A 32 -15.37 10.37 11.50
CA ASN A 32 -13.94 10.23 11.22
C ASN A 32 -13.62 11.06 9.97
N ASP A 33 -12.41 11.62 9.86
CA ASP A 33 -11.98 12.34 8.67
C ASP A 33 -10.55 12.03 8.27
N THR A 34 -10.28 12.20 6.98
CA THR A 34 -8.95 12.03 6.40
C THR A 34 -8.79 12.93 5.17
N LEU A 35 -7.59 12.93 4.60
CA LEU A 35 -7.33 13.47 3.27
C LEU A 35 -7.23 12.32 2.27
N LEU A 36 -7.77 12.52 1.09
CA LEU A 36 -7.60 11.67 -0.07
C LEU A 36 -7.40 12.53 -1.31
N LEU A 37 -6.25 12.44 -1.98
CA LEU A 37 -5.94 13.17 -3.20
C LEU A 37 -6.13 14.70 -3.05
N ASP A 38 -5.66 15.26 -1.93
CA ASP A 38 -5.80 16.66 -1.53
C ASP A 38 -7.23 17.08 -1.14
N GLU A 39 -8.22 16.18 -1.16
CA GLU A 39 -9.59 16.46 -0.71
C GLU A 39 -9.86 15.89 0.70
N ARG A 40 -10.69 16.58 1.46
CA ARG A 40 -11.18 16.08 2.74
C ARG A 40 -12.33 15.11 2.55
N VAL A 41 -12.21 13.94 3.14
CA VAL A 41 -13.19 12.86 3.11
C VAL A 41 -13.56 12.51 4.55
N SER A 42 -14.84 12.42 4.83
CA SER A 42 -15.36 11.97 6.12
C SER A 42 -16.02 10.61 5.99
N PHE A 43 -15.97 9.83 7.05
CA PHE A 43 -16.54 8.48 7.08
C PHE A 43 -16.95 8.07 8.50
N THR A 44 -17.77 7.04 8.58
CA THR A 44 -18.18 6.41 9.84
C THR A 44 -18.55 4.94 9.60
N ALA A 45 -18.59 4.17 10.66
CA ALA A 45 -19.32 2.90 10.68
C ALA A 45 -20.60 3.08 11.51
N THR A 46 -21.72 2.54 11.01
CA THR A 46 -22.96 2.48 11.77
C THR A 46 -22.87 1.37 12.83
N PRO A 47 -23.78 1.37 13.85
CA PRO A 47 -23.84 0.26 14.81
C PRO A 47 -24.08 -1.11 14.17
N ASP A 48 -24.73 -1.14 13.01
CA ASP A 48 -25.00 -2.37 12.25
C ASP A 48 -23.84 -2.78 11.33
N GLY A 49 -22.73 -2.02 11.37
CA GLY A 49 -21.49 -2.32 10.63
C GLY A 49 -21.48 -1.79 9.19
N GLU A 50 -22.49 -1.05 8.74
CA GLU A 50 -22.46 -0.37 7.46
C GLU A 50 -21.44 0.77 7.48
N CYS A 51 -20.61 0.89 6.45
CA CYS A 51 -19.68 1.99 6.29
C CYS A 51 -20.24 3.05 5.36
N LEU A 52 -20.17 4.30 5.80
CA LEU A 52 -20.63 5.48 5.06
C LEU A 52 -19.46 6.41 4.82
N VAL A 53 -19.33 6.92 3.59
CA VAL A 53 -18.27 7.85 3.18
C VAL A 53 -18.89 9.05 2.45
N TRP A 54 -18.38 10.25 2.72
CA TRP A 54 -18.85 11.48 2.07
C TRP A 54 -17.74 12.52 1.97
N ARG A 55 -17.89 13.49 1.06
CA ARG A 55 -17.02 14.68 1.03
C ARG A 55 -17.23 15.49 2.30
N SER A 56 -16.16 15.84 3.00
CA SER A 56 -16.24 16.51 4.30
C SER A 56 -17.02 17.82 4.21
N SER A 57 -17.84 18.07 5.22
CA SER A 57 -18.70 19.27 5.32
C SER A 57 -18.55 19.94 6.69
N PRO A 58 -18.53 21.28 6.77
CA PRO A 58 -18.52 21.98 8.04
C PRO A 58 -19.74 21.65 8.95
N SER A 59 -20.83 21.16 8.36
CA SER A 59 -22.03 20.76 9.11
C SER A 59 -21.86 19.42 9.85
N LEU A 60 -20.86 18.63 9.48
CA LEU A 60 -20.51 17.33 10.08
C LEU A 60 -19.01 17.36 10.46
N PRO A 61 -18.63 18.08 11.53
CA PRO A 61 -17.23 18.23 11.90
C PRO A 61 -16.65 16.92 12.45
N ALA A 62 -15.39 16.70 12.17
CA ALA A 62 -14.64 15.54 12.67
C ALA A 62 -14.71 15.45 14.20
N GLY A 63 -14.82 14.22 14.72
CA GLY A 63 -14.94 13.92 16.15
C GLY A 63 -16.34 14.12 16.73
N ALA A 64 -17.29 14.72 15.98
CA ALA A 64 -18.66 14.85 16.43
C ALA A 64 -19.48 13.57 16.21
N PRO A 65 -20.53 13.31 16.99
CA PRO A 65 -21.52 12.29 16.67
C PRO A 65 -22.15 12.54 15.30
N VAL A 66 -22.38 11.49 14.55
CA VAL A 66 -23.02 11.58 13.24
C VAL A 66 -24.49 11.99 13.40
N ASP A 67 -24.86 13.12 12.81
CA ASP A 67 -26.24 13.58 12.73
C ASP A 67 -26.90 13.04 11.44
N PRO A 68 -27.88 12.12 11.53
CA PRO A 68 -28.51 11.51 10.35
C PRO A 68 -29.22 12.50 9.43
N VAL A 69 -29.68 13.62 9.98
CA VAL A 69 -30.39 14.69 9.18
C VAL A 69 -29.37 15.43 8.31
N ARG A 70 -28.22 15.78 8.91
CA ARG A 70 -27.13 16.47 8.21
C ARG A 70 -26.45 15.56 7.21
N LEU A 71 -26.32 14.28 7.55
CA LEU A 71 -25.72 13.27 6.66
C LEU A 71 -26.51 13.10 5.35
N LYS A 72 -27.85 13.19 5.38
CA LYS A 72 -28.69 13.14 4.17
C LYS A 72 -28.39 14.27 3.17
N GLY A 73 -27.85 15.40 3.63
CA GLY A 73 -27.44 16.53 2.79
C GLY A 73 -25.96 16.50 2.37
N ALA A 74 -25.19 15.53 2.83
CA ALA A 74 -23.80 15.38 2.47
C ALA A 74 -23.65 14.75 1.08
N GLN A 75 -22.58 15.11 0.39
CA GLN A 75 -22.22 14.47 -0.90
C GLN A 75 -21.62 13.10 -0.63
N ALA A 76 -22.43 12.05 -0.78
CA ALA A 76 -21.99 10.68 -0.57
C ALA A 76 -20.92 10.27 -1.61
N LEU A 77 -19.99 9.43 -1.15
CA LEU A 77 -19.00 8.76 -1.96
C LEU A 77 -19.22 7.25 -1.87
N PRO A 78 -18.78 6.47 -2.87
CA PRO A 78 -18.87 5.02 -2.80
C PRO A 78 -18.06 4.50 -1.60
N ALA A 79 -18.61 3.52 -0.89
CA ALA A 79 -17.97 2.87 0.25
C ALA A 79 -17.89 1.36 0.01
N LYS A 80 -16.73 0.78 0.18
CA LYS A 80 -16.51 -0.67 0.06
C LYS A 80 -15.68 -1.15 1.25
N PRO A 81 -16.30 -1.82 2.25
CA PRO A 81 -15.56 -2.52 3.30
C PRO A 81 -15.09 -3.86 2.73
N GLU A 82 -13.79 -3.98 2.48
CA GLU A 82 -13.20 -5.19 1.89
C GLU A 82 -11.78 -5.41 2.46
N TYR A 83 -11.37 -6.67 2.62
CA TYR A 83 -10.04 -7.08 3.10
C TYR A 83 -9.62 -6.45 4.44
N GLY A 84 -10.58 -6.15 5.33
CA GLY A 84 -10.32 -5.51 6.62
C GLY A 84 -10.14 -3.99 6.57
N TYR A 85 -10.37 -3.36 5.42
CA TYR A 85 -10.22 -1.92 5.21
C TYR A 85 -11.46 -1.30 4.57
N LEU A 86 -11.62 0.00 4.79
CA LEU A 86 -12.61 0.83 4.11
C LEU A 86 -11.98 1.49 2.89
N TRP A 87 -12.60 1.27 1.74
CA TRP A 87 -12.20 1.84 0.44
C TRP A 87 -13.24 2.80 -0.06
N THR A 88 -12.80 3.84 -0.77
CA THR A 88 -13.65 4.83 -1.43
C THR A 88 -13.03 5.30 -2.74
N SER A 89 -13.78 6.06 -3.51
CA SER A 89 -13.31 6.73 -4.73
C SER A 89 -13.84 8.16 -4.78
N LEU A 90 -13.07 9.07 -5.38
CA LEU A 90 -13.52 10.44 -5.64
C LEU A 90 -14.18 10.60 -7.01
N GLY A 91 -14.10 9.58 -7.87
CA GLY A 91 -14.72 9.49 -9.18
C GLY A 91 -15.58 8.24 -9.33
N ASP A 92 -15.60 7.68 -10.53
CA ASP A 92 -16.38 6.49 -10.90
C ASP A 92 -15.47 5.25 -10.94
N PRO A 93 -15.32 4.51 -9.83
CA PRO A 93 -14.40 3.37 -9.78
C PRO A 93 -14.95 2.18 -10.57
N PRO A 94 -14.09 1.20 -10.93
CA PRO A 94 -14.55 -0.10 -11.41
C PRO A 94 -15.53 -0.74 -10.42
N ALA A 95 -16.39 -1.65 -10.92
CA ALA A 95 -17.40 -2.31 -10.09
C ALA A 95 -16.80 -3.01 -8.87
N ASP A 96 -15.68 -3.69 -9.07
CA ASP A 96 -15.00 -4.48 -8.04
C ASP A 96 -13.60 -4.00 -7.74
N LEU A 97 -13.17 -4.23 -6.49
CA LEU A 97 -11.78 -4.17 -6.09
C LEU A 97 -11.03 -5.37 -6.71
N PHE A 98 -9.70 -5.28 -6.80
CA PHE A 98 -8.89 -6.41 -7.26
C PHE A 98 -9.15 -7.65 -6.39
N PRO A 99 -9.19 -8.86 -6.99
CA PRO A 99 -9.45 -10.09 -6.25
C PRO A 99 -8.25 -10.45 -5.36
N LEU A 100 -8.54 -10.88 -4.13
CA LEU A 100 -7.58 -11.43 -3.17
C LEU A 100 -8.18 -12.72 -2.56
N PRO A 101 -8.27 -13.81 -3.34
CA PRO A 101 -8.92 -15.03 -2.89
C PRO A 101 -8.24 -15.67 -1.67
N GLU A 102 -6.95 -15.45 -1.51
CA GLU A 102 -6.16 -15.92 -0.39
C GLU A 102 -6.63 -15.34 0.95
N TYR A 103 -7.30 -14.19 0.96
CA TYR A 103 -7.89 -13.59 2.16
C TYR A 103 -8.87 -14.52 2.87
N HIS A 104 -9.59 -15.33 2.11
CA HIS A 104 -10.62 -16.24 2.61
C HIS A 104 -10.09 -17.63 3.02
N HIS A 105 -8.77 -17.85 3.03
CA HIS A 105 -8.21 -19.11 3.49
C HIS A 105 -8.54 -19.36 4.97
N PRO A 106 -9.12 -20.51 5.36
CA PRO A 106 -9.72 -20.71 6.69
C PRO A 106 -8.73 -20.64 7.86
N ARG A 107 -7.44 -20.90 7.61
CA ARG A 107 -6.39 -20.80 8.63
C ARG A 107 -5.64 -19.47 8.63
N ARG A 108 -5.96 -18.60 7.67
CA ARG A 108 -5.24 -17.32 7.54
C ARG A 108 -5.71 -16.32 8.59
N ARG A 109 -4.77 -15.77 9.31
CA ARG A 109 -4.96 -14.64 10.20
C ARG A 109 -4.73 -13.36 9.40
N ASN A 110 -5.82 -12.68 9.09
CA ASN A 110 -5.78 -11.39 8.40
C ASN A 110 -5.78 -10.27 9.42
N MET A 111 -4.86 -9.32 9.30
CA MET A 111 -4.76 -8.23 10.27
C MET A 111 -4.28 -6.92 9.65
N ASN A 112 -4.80 -5.83 10.17
CA ASN A 112 -4.18 -4.52 10.06
C ASN A 112 -2.91 -4.51 10.92
N ALA A 113 -1.74 -4.41 10.27
CA ALA A 113 -0.44 -4.35 10.94
C ALA A 113 0.02 -2.90 11.16
N GLY A 114 -0.93 -1.95 11.17
CA GLY A 114 -0.72 -0.56 11.51
C GLY A 114 -0.63 0.37 10.30
N THR A 115 -0.93 1.63 10.55
CA THR A 115 -0.96 2.70 9.56
C THR A 115 0.17 3.69 9.84
N VAL A 116 1.03 3.97 8.84
CA VAL A 116 2.20 4.83 8.99
C VAL A 116 2.14 6.00 8.00
N GLY A 117 2.24 7.22 8.52
CA GLY A 117 2.36 8.43 7.69
C GLY A 117 3.78 8.60 7.15
N VAL A 118 3.92 8.90 5.85
CA VAL A 118 5.21 9.07 5.18
C VAL A 118 5.18 10.29 4.26
N ALA A 119 6.24 11.11 4.30
CA ALA A 119 6.41 12.26 3.42
C ALA A 119 7.06 11.84 2.08
N THR A 120 6.28 11.12 1.28
CA THR A 120 6.64 10.64 -0.06
C THR A 120 5.40 10.53 -0.93
N SER A 121 5.53 10.31 -2.24
CA SER A 121 4.39 10.01 -3.12
C SER A 121 3.96 8.54 -3.01
N ALA A 122 2.69 8.26 -3.33
CA ALA A 122 2.19 6.90 -3.31
C ALA A 122 2.96 5.96 -4.26
N PRO A 123 3.30 6.36 -5.49
CA PRO A 123 4.14 5.54 -6.36
C PRO A 123 5.54 5.25 -5.81
N ARG A 124 6.16 6.19 -5.08
CA ARG A 124 7.46 5.95 -4.43
C ARG A 124 7.36 4.89 -3.33
N ALA A 125 6.28 4.91 -2.53
CA ALA A 125 6.06 3.88 -1.51
C ALA A 125 5.88 2.48 -2.13
N VAL A 126 5.15 2.38 -3.25
CA VAL A 126 5.01 1.12 -3.99
C VAL A 126 6.35 0.68 -4.59
N GLU A 127 7.11 1.59 -5.18
CA GLU A 127 8.42 1.27 -5.77
C GLU A 127 9.42 0.78 -4.72
N ASN A 128 9.48 1.40 -3.55
CA ASN A 128 10.32 0.93 -2.44
C ASN A 128 9.94 -0.50 -2.02
N PHE A 129 8.65 -0.80 -1.93
CA PHE A 129 8.19 -2.15 -1.60
C PHE A 129 8.57 -3.20 -2.67
N LEU A 130 8.74 -2.80 -3.93
CA LEU A 130 9.16 -3.66 -5.03
C LEU A 130 10.68 -3.86 -5.12
N ASP A 131 11.47 -3.06 -4.40
CA ASP A 131 12.92 -3.11 -4.45
C ASP A 131 13.47 -4.23 -3.55
N LEU A 132 14.22 -5.15 -4.12
CA LEU A 132 14.90 -6.22 -3.41
C LEU A 132 16.31 -5.83 -2.95
N ALA A 133 16.93 -4.87 -3.66
CA ALA A 133 18.33 -4.55 -3.46
C ALA A 133 18.61 -3.83 -2.12
N HIS A 134 17.61 -3.18 -1.54
CA HIS A 134 17.78 -2.51 -0.24
C HIS A 134 17.75 -3.47 0.95
N PHE A 135 17.22 -4.69 0.82
CA PHE A 135 17.02 -5.62 1.94
C PHE A 135 18.29 -5.85 2.77
N PRO A 136 19.47 -6.16 2.17
CA PRO A 136 20.69 -6.41 2.95
C PRO A 136 21.22 -5.17 3.68
N TYR A 137 20.83 -3.97 3.26
CA TYR A 137 21.34 -2.70 3.79
C TYR A 137 20.37 -2.05 4.77
N VAL A 138 19.10 -1.95 4.39
CA VAL A 138 18.06 -1.28 5.19
C VAL A 138 17.48 -2.22 6.24
N HIS A 139 17.32 -3.50 5.89
CA HIS A 139 16.75 -4.54 6.75
C HIS A 139 17.79 -5.58 7.17
N GLU A 140 19.04 -5.16 7.35
CA GLU A 140 20.10 -6.04 7.80
C GLU A 140 19.72 -6.75 9.10
N GLY A 141 19.93 -8.07 9.15
CA GLY A 141 19.55 -8.90 10.28
C GLY A 141 18.06 -9.27 10.35
N SER A 142 17.22 -8.77 9.42
CA SER A 142 15.80 -9.12 9.31
C SER A 142 15.47 -9.73 7.96
N LEU A 143 15.47 -8.95 6.88
CA LEU A 143 15.15 -9.42 5.52
C LEU A 143 16.36 -9.59 4.64
N GLY A 144 17.54 -9.27 5.13
CA GLY A 144 18.80 -9.44 4.41
C GLY A 144 20.01 -9.58 5.35
N VAL A 145 21.13 -10.05 4.83
CA VAL A 145 22.34 -10.29 5.62
C VAL A 145 23.60 -10.01 4.79
N LEU A 146 24.50 -9.20 5.35
CA LEU A 146 25.82 -8.99 4.75
C LEU A 146 26.70 -10.24 4.90
N PRO A 147 27.55 -10.58 3.91
CA PRO A 147 27.83 -9.85 2.66
C PRO A 147 26.93 -10.25 1.47
N HIS A 148 25.81 -10.94 1.68
CA HIS A 148 24.91 -11.44 0.64
C HIS A 148 24.02 -10.33 0.10
N THR A 149 24.58 -9.50 -0.78
CA THR A 149 23.90 -8.29 -1.32
C THR A 149 23.48 -8.43 -2.77
N GLU A 150 23.81 -9.55 -3.41
CA GLU A 150 23.46 -9.78 -4.81
C GLU A 150 21.98 -10.18 -4.93
N VAL A 151 21.24 -9.44 -5.75
CA VAL A 151 19.90 -9.83 -6.19
C VAL A 151 20.06 -10.74 -7.41
N VAL A 152 19.63 -11.99 -7.25
CA VAL A 152 19.63 -12.97 -8.35
C VAL A 152 18.65 -12.56 -9.45
N GLU A 153 18.82 -13.11 -10.65
CA GLU A 153 17.90 -12.82 -11.75
C GLU A 153 16.51 -13.35 -11.43
N TYR A 154 15.50 -12.48 -11.64
CA TYR A 154 14.09 -12.77 -11.41
C TYR A 154 13.23 -12.32 -12.60
N ASP A 155 12.03 -12.86 -12.73
CA ASP A 155 11.13 -12.58 -13.84
C ASP A 155 10.16 -11.45 -13.51
N VAL A 156 9.89 -10.57 -14.49
CA VAL A 156 8.88 -9.51 -14.37
C VAL A 156 8.01 -9.50 -15.62
N GLU A 157 6.71 -9.50 -15.43
CA GLU A 157 5.71 -9.44 -16.51
C GLU A 157 4.54 -8.53 -16.15
N ILE A 158 3.88 -7.99 -17.17
CA ILE A 158 2.56 -7.38 -17.03
C ILE A 158 1.56 -8.39 -17.55
N ARG A 159 0.69 -8.87 -16.67
CA ARG A 159 -0.32 -9.88 -16.98
C ARG A 159 -1.65 -9.45 -16.36
N ASP A 160 -2.74 -9.59 -17.13
CA ASP A 160 -4.10 -9.21 -16.73
C ASP A 160 -4.24 -7.76 -16.26
N GLY A 161 -3.39 -6.86 -16.79
CA GLY A 161 -3.35 -5.46 -16.39
C GLY A 161 -2.59 -5.17 -15.09
N GLU A 162 -1.93 -6.15 -14.49
CA GLU A 162 -1.18 -6.05 -13.23
C GLU A 162 0.32 -6.29 -13.46
N VAL A 163 1.16 -5.72 -12.59
CA VAL A 163 2.60 -6.01 -12.58
C VAL A 163 2.88 -7.20 -11.67
N HIS A 164 3.59 -8.18 -12.18
CA HIS A 164 4.03 -9.35 -11.43
C HIS A 164 5.54 -9.49 -11.48
N ALA A 165 6.17 -9.78 -10.32
CA ALA A 165 7.55 -10.23 -10.24
C ALA A 165 7.58 -11.60 -9.55
N THR A 166 8.33 -12.55 -10.12
CA THR A 166 8.40 -13.94 -9.64
C THR A 166 9.82 -14.43 -9.59
N LYS A 167 10.07 -15.51 -8.85
CA LYS A 167 11.41 -16.08 -8.63
C LYS A 167 12.36 -15.09 -7.95
N CYS A 168 11.85 -14.26 -7.07
CA CYS A 168 12.62 -13.28 -6.33
C CYS A 168 13.25 -13.97 -5.11
N ASP A 169 14.34 -14.75 -5.33
CA ASP A 169 14.98 -15.51 -4.26
C ASP A 169 15.93 -14.61 -3.46
N MET A 170 15.78 -14.58 -2.15
CA MET A 170 16.59 -13.79 -1.22
C MET A 170 17.03 -14.64 -0.03
N LEU A 171 18.29 -14.52 0.38
CA LEU A 171 18.75 -15.08 1.64
C LEU A 171 18.31 -14.17 2.79
N VAL A 172 17.44 -14.67 3.64
CA VAL A 172 16.97 -13.94 4.81
C VAL A 172 17.47 -14.61 6.09
N PRO A 173 17.98 -13.85 7.07
CA PRO A 173 18.49 -14.42 8.32
C PRO A 173 17.36 -14.81 9.27
N LYS A 174 16.18 -14.21 9.10
CA LYS A 174 15.02 -14.37 9.97
C LYS A 174 13.73 -14.37 9.16
N VAL A 175 12.89 -15.36 9.40
CA VAL A 175 11.55 -15.40 8.78
C VAL A 175 10.48 -15.21 9.85
N GLY A 176 9.87 -14.01 9.86
CA GLY A 176 8.88 -13.65 10.88
C GLY A 176 9.47 -13.54 12.29
N VAL A 177 8.62 -13.70 13.30
CA VAL A 177 8.98 -13.44 14.70
C VAL A 177 9.82 -14.58 15.31
N ASN A 178 9.54 -15.83 14.94
CA ASN A 178 9.99 -17.02 15.69
C ASN A 178 10.99 -17.93 14.95
N PHE A 179 11.46 -17.51 13.77
CA PHE A 179 12.36 -18.33 12.95
C PHE A 179 13.70 -17.61 12.70
N ASP A 180 14.68 -17.92 13.55
CA ASP A 180 16.03 -17.31 13.53
C ASP A 180 17.07 -18.18 12.80
N ALA A 181 16.73 -18.76 11.66
CA ALA A 181 17.68 -19.52 10.85
C ALA A 181 17.75 -18.93 9.43
N PRO A 182 18.96 -18.76 8.86
CA PRO A 182 19.09 -18.28 7.49
C PRO A 182 18.42 -19.25 6.51
N VAL A 183 17.56 -18.72 5.65
CA VAL A 183 16.86 -19.49 4.62
C VAL A 183 16.75 -18.68 3.33
N VAL A 184 16.80 -19.36 2.19
CA VAL A 184 16.47 -18.73 0.92
C VAL A 184 14.95 -18.70 0.79
N MET A 185 14.39 -17.49 0.91
CA MET A 185 12.97 -17.26 0.70
C MET A 185 12.72 -16.93 -0.76
N ARG A 186 11.69 -17.55 -1.32
CA ARG A 186 11.19 -17.20 -2.64
C ARG A 186 10.03 -16.25 -2.50
N TYR A 187 10.21 -15.05 -3.02
CA TYR A 187 9.19 -14.02 -3.06
C TYR A 187 8.54 -13.95 -4.44
N ARG A 188 7.28 -13.55 -4.46
CA ARG A 188 6.60 -13.03 -5.64
C ARG A 188 5.87 -11.76 -5.29
N TYR A 189 5.88 -10.80 -6.19
CA TYR A 189 5.18 -9.53 -6.04
C TYR A 189 4.02 -9.45 -7.01
N ARG A 190 2.96 -8.74 -6.58
CA ARG A 190 1.81 -8.39 -7.38
C ARG A 190 1.42 -6.95 -7.12
N VAL A 191 1.26 -6.15 -8.19
CA VAL A 191 0.74 -4.78 -8.14
C VAL A 191 -0.57 -4.74 -8.91
N PRO A 192 -1.71 -4.96 -8.24
CA PRO A 192 -3.03 -5.03 -8.89
C PRO A 192 -3.64 -3.66 -9.12
N HIS A 193 -3.10 -2.63 -8.49
CA HIS A 193 -3.63 -1.28 -8.46
C HIS A 193 -2.45 -0.30 -8.36
N PRO A 194 -2.50 0.92 -8.94
CA PRO A 194 -1.39 1.87 -8.92
C PRO A 194 -0.77 2.12 -7.55
N TYR A 195 -1.56 2.06 -6.48
CA TYR A 195 -1.10 2.37 -5.12
C TYR A 195 -1.27 1.19 -4.13
N CYS A 196 -1.32 -0.03 -4.65
CA CYS A 196 -1.38 -1.25 -3.84
C CYS A 196 -0.34 -2.25 -4.32
N VAL A 197 0.42 -2.81 -3.41
CA VAL A 197 1.42 -3.85 -3.70
C VAL A 197 1.40 -4.93 -2.65
N MET A 198 1.56 -6.16 -3.10
CA MET A 198 1.58 -7.38 -2.29
C MET A 198 2.87 -8.13 -2.52
N LEU A 199 3.42 -8.65 -1.44
CA LEU A 199 4.50 -9.60 -1.40
C LEU A 199 3.95 -10.93 -0.87
N TYR A 200 4.18 -12.01 -1.59
CA TYR A 200 3.84 -13.37 -1.22
C TYR A 200 5.12 -14.16 -0.96
N TYR A 201 5.09 -15.01 0.03
CA TYR A 201 6.21 -15.89 0.39
C TYR A 201 5.69 -17.17 1.04
N ASP A 202 6.46 -18.26 0.91
CA ASP A 202 6.07 -19.56 1.47
C ASP A 202 5.84 -19.46 2.97
N SER A 203 4.68 -19.91 3.44
CA SER A 203 4.42 -20.02 4.87
C SER A 203 5.28 -21.14 5.47
N LEU A 204 6.06 -20.84 6.51
CA LEU A 204 6.92 -21.85 7.12
C LEU A 204 6.15 -22.97 7.83
N PRO A 205 5.02 -22.69 8.52
CA PRO A 205 4.19 -23.75 9.11
C PRO A 205 3.49 -24.63 8.06
N ASP A 206 3.24 -24.11 6.86
CA ASP A 206 2.55 -24.82 5.80
C ASP A 206 3.02 -24.36 4.42
N PRO A 207 4.11 -24.93 3.87
CA PRO A 207 4.65 -24.53 2.56
C PRO A 207 3.73 -24.78 1.36
N SER A 208 2.53 -25.35 1.56
CA SER A 208 1.52 -25.47 0.51
C SER A 208 0.72 -24.20 0.27
N VAL A 209 0.86 -23.19 1.15
CA VAL A 209 0.22 -21.88 1.08
C VAL A 209 1.26 -20.77 1.24
N GLU A 210 0.96 -19.62 0.70
CA GLU A 210 1.82 -18.44 0.83
C GLU A 210 1.27 -17.51 1.92
N ASP A 211 2.14 -16.91 2.70
CA ASP A 211 1.83 -15.76 3.52
C ASP A 211 1.87 -14.47 2.68
N ILE A 212 1.17 -13.44 3.13
CA ILE A 212 1.02 -12.19 2.39
C ILE A 212 1.40 -11.02 3.29
N CYS A 213 2.33 -10.21 2.82
CA CYS A 213 2.57 -8.87 3.31
C CYS A 213 2.15 -7.88 2.23
N ALA A 214 1.41 -6.83 2.58
CA ALA A 214 1.00 -5.82 1.60
C ALA A 214 1.00 -4.43 2.19
N ILE A 215 1.14 -3.43 1.33
CA ILE A 215 0.81 -2.05 1.65
C ILE A 215 -0.29 -1.55 0.72
N TRP A 216 -1.32 -0.99 1.34
CA TRP A 216 -2.36 -0.22 0.69
C TRP A 216 -2.04 1.25 0.92
N VAL A 217 -1.65 1.96 -0.13
CA VAL A 217 -1.15 3.34 0.02
C VAL A 217 -2.26 4.34 -0.22
N GLN A 218 -2.65 5.06 0.83
CA GLN A 218 -3.58 6.17 0.77
C GLN A 218 -2.83 7.46 0.41
N PRO A 219 -3.04 8.05 -0.76
CA PRO A 219 -2.47 9.34 -1.11
C PRO A 219 -3.20 10.48 -0.38
N LEU A 220 -2.58 11.07 0.64
CA LEU A 220 -3.13 12.25 1.30
C LEU A 220 -2.98 13.49 0.40
N SER A 221 -1.81 13.61 -0.21
CA SER A 221 -1.46 14.59 -1.23
C SER A 221 -0.46 13.97 -2.22
N ALA A 222 -0.07 14.70 -3.24
CA ALA A 222 0.88 14.21 -4.25
C ALA A 222 2.22 13.73 -3.64
N ASP A 223 2.62 14.21 -2.47
CA ASP A 223 3.89 13.93 -1.80
C ASP A 223 3.77 13.50 -0.33
N ARG A 224 2.58 13.13 0.12
CA ARG A 224 2.33 12.60 1.46
C ARG A 224 1.32 11.46 1.41
N VAL A 225 1.61 10.39 2.12
CA VAL A 225 0.79 9.19 2.15
C VAL A 225 0.55 8.70 3.58
N ARG A 226 -0.45 7.83 3.72
CA ARG A 226 -0.53 6.80 4.76
C ARG A 226 -0.35 5.44 4.11
N ALA A 227 0.61 4.67 4.59
CA ALA A 227 0.75 3.27 4.23
C ALA A 227 0.00 2.42 5.26
N HIS A 228 -1.03 1.73 4.83
CA HIS A 228 -1.77 0.77 5.63
C HIS A 228 -1.14 -0.60 5.41
N ASN A 229 -0.51 -1.13 6.44
CA ASN A 229 0.18 -2.42 6.37
C ASN A 229 -0.82 -3.55 6.61
N TYR A 230 -0.92 -4.47 5.67
CA TYR A 230 -1.72 -5.68 5.80
C TYR A 230 -0.82 -6.90 5.93
N MET A 231 -1.16 -7.78 6.86
CA MET A 231 -0.56 -9.10 7.01
C MET A 231 -1.65 -10.17 6.94
N GLY A 232 -1.42 -11.15 6.07
CA GLY A 232 -2.24 -12.36 5.97
C GLY A 232 -1.33 -13.57 6.15
N VAL A 233 -1.26 -14.14 7.36
CA VAL A 233 -0.28 -15.17 7.71
C VAL A 233 -0.93 -16.43 8.26
N ILE A 234 -0.24 -17.56 8.09
CA ILE A 234 -0.51 -18.81 8.80
C ILE A 234 0.59 -18.97 9.85
N ASP A 235 0.31 -18.51 11.05
CA ASP A 235 1.22 -18.59 12.17
C ASP A 235 0.42 -18.95 13.43
N ASP A 236 0.64 -20.15 13.96
CA ASP A 236 -0.06 -20.67 15.13
C ASP A 236 0.72 -20.40 16.44
N THR A 237 1.86 -19.72 16.37
CA THR A 237 2.78 -19.52 17.50
C THR A 237 2.92 -18.08 17.94
N SER A 238 2.90 -17.12 17.02
CA SER A 238 3.04 -15.70 17.35
C SER A 238 1.69 -15.06 17.69
N THR A 239 1.72 -14.11 18.60
CA THR A 239 0.56 -13.25 18.86
C THR A 239 0.39 -12.20 17.75
N ASP A 240 -0.81 -11.64 17.61
CA ASP A 240 -1.05 -10.54 16.67
C ASP A 240 -0.14 -9.33 16.92
N ASN A 241 0.11 -9.03 18.21
CA ASN A 241 0.98 -7.91 18.58
C ASN A 241 2.43 -8.14 18.17
N GLU A 242 2.94 -9.35 18.25
CA GLU A 242 4.29 -9.68 17.81
C GLU A 242 4.41 -9.54 16.30
N ILE A 243 3.45 -10.06 15.54
CA ILE A 243 3.43 -9.94 14.06
C ILE A 243 3.34 -8.47 13.64
N LYS A 244 2.41 -7.71 14.23
CA LYS A 244 2.24 -6.28 13.96
C LYS A 244 3.50 -5.49 14.31
N SER A 245 4.11 -5.76 15.44
CA SER A 245 5.32 -5.07 15.90
C SER A 245 6.50 -5.34 14.97
N TYR A 246 6.66 -6.59 14.51
CA TYR A 246 7.69 -6.96 13.56
C TYR A 246 7.50 -6.23 12.22
N GLN A 247 6.28 -6.23 11.66
CA GLN A 247 5.97 -5.53 10.41
C GLN A 247 6.19 -4.03 10.53
N LEU A 248 5.77 -3.42 11.64
CA LEU A 248 6.01 -2.00 11.89
C LEU A 248 7.50 -1.65 12.04
N LEU A 249 8.30 -2.55 12.62
CA LEU A 249 9.76 -2.39 12.69
C LEU A 249 10.37 -2.35 11.29
N ILE A 250 10.00 -3.29 10.42
CA ILE A 250 10.46 -3.33 9.03
C ILE A 250 10.09 -2.03 8.31
N PHE A 251 8.82 -1.64 8.37
CA PHE A 251 8.37 -0.41 7.70
C PHE A 251 9.01 0.87 8.29
N ALA A 252 9.33 0.87 9.59
CA ALA A 252 10.03 1.99 10.22
C ALA A 252 11.47 2.16 9.72
N GLN A 253 12.10 1.09 9.23
CA GLN A 253 13.42 1.14 8.59
C GLN A 253 13.32 1.76 7.18
N ASP A 254 12.24 1.50 6.44
CA ASP A 254 11.99 2.09 5.11
C ASP A 254 11.64 3.57 5.18
N LYS A 255 10.90 3.98 6.20
CA LYS A 255 10.39 5.35 6.31
C LYS A 255 11.45 6.44 6.13
N PRO A 256 12.62 6.43 6.82
CA PRO A 256 13.63 7.45 6.61
C PRO A 256 14.23 7.44 5.19
N ILE A 257 14.30 6.29 4.54
CA ILE A 257 14.78 6.19 3.14
C ILE A 257 13.76 6.89 2.23
N LEU A 258 12.49 6.54 2.32
CA LEU A 258 11.41 7.15 1.55
C LEU A 258 11.33 8.68 1.77
N GLU A 259 11.47 9.13 3.02
CA GLU A 259 11.39 10.55 3.36
C GLU A 259 12.64 11.36 2.95
N ASN A 260 13.76 10.72 2.66
CA ASN A 260 14.97 11.38 2.17
C ASN A 260 15.19 11.22 0.66
N GLN A 261 14.33 10.46 -0.04
CA GLN A 261 14.42 10.28 -1.49
C GLN A 261 13.99 11.56 -2.24
N HIS A 262 14.74 11.96 -3.25
CA HIS A 262 14.47 13.11 -4.12
C HIS A 262 14.54 12.73 -5.59
N PRO A 263 13.59 13.18 -6.43
CA PRO A 263 12.38 13.91 -6.07
C PRO A 263 11.39 13.05 -5.27
N LYS A 264 10.49 13.68 -4.52
CA LYS A 264 9.41 13.02 -3.77
C LYS A 264 8.43 12.29 -4.70
N LEU A 265 8.15 12.90 -5.84
CA LEU A 265 7.32 12.32 -6.88
C LEU A 265 8.14 11.30 -7.69
N LEU A 266 7.53 10.19 -8.06
CA LEU A 266 8.21 9.15 -8.83
C LEU A 266 8.46 9.58 -10.28
N PRO A 267 9.71 9.67 -10.77
CA PRO A 267 9.97 9.90 -12.18
C PRO A 267 9.55 8.69 -13.01
N LEU A 268 8.70 8.89 -14.01
CA LEU A 268 8.28 7.81 -14.92
C LEU A 268 9.32 7.51 -16.00
N ASP A 269 10.24 8.45 -16.31
CA ASP A 269 11.40 8.16 -17.16
C ASP A 269 12.47 7.41 -16.32
N PRO A 270 12.73 6.13 -16.60
CA PRO A 270 13.76 5.37 -15.86
C PRO A 270 15.16 5.98 -15.93
N ARG A 271 15.43 6.83 -16.96
CA ARG A 271 16.73 7.49 -17.13
C ARG A 271 16.91 8.72 -16.24
N ALA A 272 15.84 9.16 -15.55
CA ALA A 272 15.94 10.24 -14.57
C ALA A 272 16.75 9.84 -13.31
N GLU A 273 16.93 8.53 -13.12
CA GLU A 273 17.74 7.92 -12.09
C GLU A 273 18.68 6.87 -12.72
N THR A 274 19.55 6.25 -11.94
CA THR A 274 20.50 5.25 -12.45
C THR A 274 20.06 3.85 -12.07
N PRO A 275 19.18 3.20 -12.85
CA PRO A 275 18.68 1.88 -12.54
C PRO A 275 19.78 0.81 -12.75
N ILE A 276 19.72 -0.22 -11.92
CA ILE A 276 20.54 -1.43 -12.03
C ILE A 276 19.67 -2.64 -12.42
N ARG A 277 20.29 -3.81 -12.63
CA ARG A 277 19.53 -5.02 -13.01
C ARG A 277 18.51 -5.45 -11.97
N ALA A 278 18.75 -5.15 -10.69
CA ALA A 278 17.83 -5.45 -9.61
C ALA A 278 16.52 -4.62 -9.68
N ASP A 279 16.49 -3.48 -10.39
CA ASP A 279 15.34 -2.58 -10.46
C ASP A 279 14.31 -2.98 -11.54
N ARG A 280 14.32 -4.22 -12.03
CA ARG A 280 13.42 -4.67 -13.12
C ARG A 280 11.95 -4.47 -12.78
N SER A 281 11.54 -4.79 -11.54
CA SER A 281 10.17 -4.59 -11.03
C SER A 281 9.80 -3.10 -10.97
N ALA A 282 10.71 -2.25 -10.45
CA ALA A 282 10.53 -0.80 -10.40
C ALA A 282 10.38 -0.19 -11.80
N ILE A 283 11.23 -0.60 -12.76
CA ILE A 283 11.15 -0.14 -14.16
C ILE A 283 9.84 -0.58 -14.82
N ALA A 284 9.40 -1.81 -14.59
CA ALA A 284 8.14 -2.32 -15.11
C ALA A 284 6.95 -1.54 -14.52
N TYR A 285 6.98 -1.25 -13.24
CA TYR A 285 5.97 -0.45 -12.56
C TYR A 285 5.90 0.98 -13.11
N ARG A 286 7.04 1.67 -13.28
CA ARG A 286 7.08 3.03 -13.89
C ARG A 286 6.49 3.04 -15.31
N ARG A 287 6.82 2.05 -16.12
CA ARG A 287 6.26 1.91 -17.48
C ARG A 287 4.77 1.67 -17.44
N TRP A 288 4.33 0.77 -16.59
CA TRP A 288 2.91 0.47 -16.41
C TRP A 288 2.10 1.71 -15.97
N LEU A 289 2.60 2.51 -15.02
CA LEU A 289 1.97 3.78 -14.64
C LEU A 289 1.91 4.77 -15.81
N ALA A 290 2.98 4.86 -16.61
CA ALA A 290 3.02 5.70 -17.80
C ALA A 290 2.01 5.24 -18.86
N ASP A 291 1.89 3.93 -19.10
CA ASP A 291 0.95 3.32 -20.04
C ASP A 291 -0.51 3.52 -19.59
N LEU A 292 -0.78 3.50 -18.30
CA LEU A 292 -2.08 3.86 -17.71
C LEU A 292 -2.40 5.35 -17.84
N GLY A 293 -1.40 6.21 -18.08
CA GLY A 293 -1.56 7.66 -18.15
C GLY A 293 -1.60 8.34 -16.77
N VAL A 294 -1.02 7.74 -15.74
CA VAL A 294 -0.95 8.32 -14.37
C VAL A 294 -0.13 9.60 -14.39
N THR A 295 -0.68 10.66 -13.78
CA THR A 295 -0.03 11.97 -13.66
C THR A 295 0.08 12.46 -12.23
N TYR A 296 -0.67 11.88 -11.29
CA TYR A 296 -0.65 12.26 -9.89
C TYR A 296 0.41 11.46 -9.09
N GLY A 297 1.20 12.16 -8.29
CA GLY A 297 2.28 11.56 -7.50
C GLY A 297 3.53 11.17 -8.29
N VAL A 298 3.60 11.54 -9.56
CA VAL A 298 4.70 11.22 -10.49
C VAL A 298 5.28 12.46 -11.14
N VAL A 299 6.50 12.32 -11.69
CA VAL A 299 7.07 13.25 -12.68
C VAL A 299 6.92 12.57 -14.04
N PRO A 300 6.05 13.09 -14.94
CA PRO A 300 5.83 12.48 -16.24
C PRO A 300 7.12 12.35 -17.05
N ALA A 301 7.22 11.31 -17.87
CA ALA A 301 8.30 11.20 -18.83
C ALA A 301 8.20 12.33 -19.87
N PRO A 302 9.32 12.86 -20.36
CA PRO A 302 9.31 13.85 -21.44
C PRO A 302 8.60 13.27 -22.65
N VAL A 303 7.71 14.08 -23.27
CA VAL A 303 7.10 13.71 -24.56
C VAL A 303 8.23 13.54 -25.56
N ARG A 304 8.37 12.35 -26.13
CA ARG A 304 9.32 12.14 -27.23
C ARG A 304 8.81 12.91 -28.45
N ALA A 305 9.61 13.89 -28.86
CA ALA A 305 9.37 14.61 -30.09
C ALA A 305 9.55 13.71 -31.32
#